data_99f5010da3f7d9c8a9617b73026e6719
#
_entry.id   99f5010da3f7d9c8a9617b73026e6719
#
_cell.length_a   1.000
_cell.length_b   1.000
_cell.length_c   1.000
_cell.angle_alpha   90.00
_cell.angle_beta   90.00
_cell.angle_gamma   90.00
#
_symmetry.space_group_name_H-M   'P 1'
#
loop_
_entity.id
_entity.type
_entity.pdbx_description
1 polymer ?
#
loop_
_entity_poly.entity_id
_entity_poly.type
_entity_poly.pdbx_seq_one_letter_code
_entity_poly.pdbx_strand_id
1 'polypeptide(L)'
;RALAAITKELDDRGINVEIVADEWCNTLEDIKYFADNKAGHMVQIKTHDLGGINNTIEAVLYCKEKGIGAYQGGTCNETDRSAQVCTQCAMATQPVQILAKPGMGVDEGYMIVYNEMQRILAVRRAKQAK
;
A
#
# COMPACT_ATOMS: atom_id res chain seq x y z
N ARG A 1 -10.54 -16.56 7.54
CA ARG A 1 -11.94 -16.98 7.30
C ARG A 1 -12.95 -15.93 7.76
N ALA A 2 -12.84 -15.40 9.00
CA ALA A 2 -13.79 -14.42 9.52
C ALA A 2 -13.80 -13.12 8.67
N LEU A 3 -12.62 -12.57 8.33
CA LEU A 3 -12.53 -11.35 7.55
C LEU A 3 -13.17 -11.51 6.15
N ALA A 4 -12.92 -12.63 5.47
CA ALA A 4 -13.54 -12.91 4.17
C ALA A 4 -15.07 -13.01 4.27
N ALA A 5 -15.60 -13.58 5.35
CA ALA A 5 -17.04 -13.67 5.58
C ALA A 5 -17.67 -12.28 5.79
N ILE A 6 -17.00 -11.41 6.57
CA ILE A 6 -17.48 -10.04 6.79
C ILE A 6 -17.40 -9.23 5.50
N THR A 7 -16.32 -9.35 4.73
CA THR A 7 -16.17 -8.68 3.44
C THR A 7 -17.33 -9.05 2.51
N LYS A 8 -17.58 -10.35 2.37
CA LYS A 8 -18.67 -10.87 1.55
C LYS A 8 -20.05 -10.37 2.02
N GLU A 9 -20.29 -10.33 3.32
CA GLU A 9 -21.57 -9.86 3.88
C GLU A 9 -21.81 -8.37 3.59
N LEU A 10 -20.76 -7.56 3.63
CA LEU A 10 -20.87 -6.13 3.27
C LEU A 10 -21.22 -5.96 1.79
N ASP A 11 -20.57 -6.74 0.92
CA ASP A 11 -20.85 -6.74 -0.51
C ASP A 11 -22.28 -7.19 -0.82
N ASP A 12 -22.69 -8.31 -0.23
CA ASP A 12 -24.03 -8.90 -0.44
C ASP A 12 -25.16 -7.94 0.01
N ARG A 13 -24.89 -7.12 1.03
CA ARG A 13 -25.84 -6.11 1.52
C ARG A 13 -25.73 -4.76 0.79
N GLY A 14 -24.77 -4.58 -0.07
CA GLY A 14 -24.53 -3.31 -0.75
C GLY A 14 -24.11 -2.17 0.20
N ILE A 15 -23.43 -2.52 1.30
CA ILE A 15 -22.95 -1.54 2.27
C ILE A 15 -21.65 -0.96 1.73
N ASN A 16 -21.64 0.35 1.45
CA ASN A 16 -20.48 1.06 0.90
C ASN A 16 -19.43 1.34 1.97
N VAL A 17 -18.80 0.27 2.47
CA VAL A 17 -17.68 0.32 3.43
C VAL A 17 -16.63 -0.68 2.98
N GLU A 18 -15.38 -0.25 2.92
CA GLU A 18 -14.26 -1.11 2.58
C GLU A 18 -13.51 -1.57 3.83
N ILE A 19 -13.18 -2.86 3.88
CA ILE A 19 -12.35 -3.46 4.91
C ILE A 19 -10.93 -3.54 4.40
N VAL A 20 -9.98 -3.04 5.20
CA VAL A 20 -8.54 -3.19 4.96
C VAL A 20 -8.00 -4.28 5.87
N ALA A 21 -7.40 -5.31 5.28
CA ALA A 21 -6.64 -6.31 6.02
C ALA A 21 -5.28 -5.74 6.39
N ASP A 22 -4.94 -5.70 7.67
CA ASP A 22 -3.75 -5.04 8.21
C ASP A 22 -2.86 -5.99 9.00
N GLU A 23 -3.18 -6.30 10.25
CA GLU A 23 -2.26 -6.88 11.23
C GLU A 23 -1.77 -8.30 10.91
N TRP A 24 -2.49 -9.04 10.12
CA TRP A 24 -2.14 -10.42 9.74
C TRP A 24 -1.58 -10.52 8.33
N CYS A 25 -1.18 -9.39 7.73
CA CYS A 25 -0.64 -9.30 6.37
C CYS A 25 0.80 -8.78 6.40
N ASN A 26 1.69 -9.46 7.13
CA ASN A 26 3.03 -8.96 7.38
C ASN A 26 4.10 -9.59 6.47
N THR A 27 3.77 -10.65 5.74
CA THR A 27 4.65 -11.27 4.75
C THR A 27 4.03 -11.24 3.36
N LEU A 28 4.84 -11.46 2.34
CA LEU A 28 4.34 -11.57 0.96
C LEU A 28 3.36 -12.73 0.80
N GLU A 29 3.63 -13.84 1.49
CA GLU A 29 2.78 -15.04 1.50
C GLU A 29 1.43 -14.75 2.15
N ASP A 30 1.42 -14.01 3.25
CA ASP A 30 0.17 -13.58 3.90
C ASP A 30 -0.66 -12.71 2.96
N ILE A 31 -0.05 -11.72 2.32
CA ILE A 31 -0.72 -10.84 1.37
C ILE A 31 -1.36 -11.64 0.24
N LYS A 32 -0.62 -12.58 -0.34
CA LYS A 32 -1.13 -13.48 -1.38
C LYS A 32 -2.31 -14.31 -0.87
N TYR A 33 -2.19 -14.87 0.33
CA TYR A 33 -3.27 -15.64 0.95
C TYR A 33 -4.54 -14.81 1.18
N PHE A 34 -4.40 -13.58 1.68
CA PHE A 34 -5.54 -12.68 1.88
C PHE A 34 -6.18 -12.27 0.54
N ALA A 35 -5.37 -11.96 -0.46
CA ALA A 35 -5.85 -11.60 -1.78
C ALA A 35 -6.60 -12.76 -2.45
N ASP A 36 -6.06 -13.98 -2.41
CA ASP A 36 -6.66 -15.18 -2.99
C ASP A 36 -8.00 -15.55 -2.32
N ASN A 37 -8.13 -15.29 -1.02
CA ASN A 37 -9.35 -15.57 -0.26
C ASN A 37 -10.32 -14.38 -0.20
N LYS A 38 -10.03 -13.27 -0.88
CA LYS A 38 -10.81 -12.02 -0.80
C LYS A 38 -11.12 -11.62 0.63
N ALA A 39 -10.10 -11.70 1.48
CA ALA A 39 -10.20 -11.42 2.90
C ALA A 39 -9.91 -9.94 3.18
N GLY A 40 -10.83 -9.08 2.79
CA GLY A 40 -10.76 -7.63 2.78
C GLY A 40 -10.95 -7.10 1.37
N HIS A 41 -11.38 -5.85 1.25
CA HIS A 41 -11.45 -5.13 -0.02
C HIS A 41 -10.07 -4.60 -0.43
N MET A 42 -9.26 -4.31 0.59
CA MET A 42 -7.86 -3.91 0.44
C MET A 42 -6.96 -4.68 1.40
N VAL A 43 -5.69 -4.74 1.06
CA VAL A 43 -4.62 -5.25 1.93
C VAL A 43 -3.62 -4.14 2.19
N GLN A 44 -3.26 -3.93 3.44
CA GLN A 44 -2.20 -3.01 3.81
C GLN A 44 -0.84 -3.65 3.54
N ILE A 45 -0.01 -2.94 2.78
CA ILE A 45 1.33 -3.38 2.40
C ILE A 45 2.34 -2.55 3.18
N LYS A 46 2.94 -3.18 4.19
CA LYS A 46 3.92 -2.54 5.08
C LYS A 46 5.31 -2.75 4.51
N THR A 47 5.87 -1.71 3.91
CA THR A 47 7.15 -1.76 3.18
C THR A 47 8.29 -2.36 4.02
N HIS A 48 8.32 -2.11 5.34
CA HIS A 48 9.37 -2.62 6.23
C HIS A 48 9.26 -4.11 6.54
N ASP A 49 8.03 -4.63 6.62
CA ASP A 49 7.77 -5.99 7.11
C ASP A 49 8.00 -7.04 6.03
N LEU A 50 7.93 -6.64 4.76
CA LEU A 50 8.02 -7.56 3.62
C LEU A 50 9.45 -8.01 3.27
N GLY A 51 10.45 -7.53 3.98
CA GLY A 51 11.85 -7.97 3.82
C GLY A 51 12.60 -7.35 2.64
N GLY A 52 11.94 -6.62 1.73
CA GLY A 52 12.62 -5.96 0.62
C GLY A 52 11.70 -5.27 -0.36
N ILE A 53 12.28 -4.38 -1.16
CA ILE A 53 11.56 -3.60 -2.18
C ILE A 53 10.89 -4.53 -3.22
N ASN A 54 11.54 -5.61 -3.61
CA ASN A 54 10.98 -6.56 -4.56
C ASN A 54 9.67 -7.15 -4.07
N ASN A 55 9.62 -7.55 -2.79
CA ASN A 55 8.40 -8.10 -2.19
C ASN A 55 7.30 -7.04 -2.09
N THR A 56 7.65 -5.79 -1.78
CA THR A 56 6.70 -4.68 -1.77
C THR A 56 6.07 -4.46 -3.14
N ILE A 57 6.88 -4.44 -4.18
CA ILE A 57 6.43 -4.29 -5.57
C ILE A 57 5.54 -5.47 -5.96
N GLU A 58 5.99 -6.70 -5.69
CA GLU A 58 5.25 -7.92 -6.01
C GLU A 58 3.90 -7.96 -5.29
N ALA A 59 3.85 -7.55 -4.01
CA ALA A 59 2.61 -7.49 -3.25
C ALA A 59 1.57 -6.57 -3.89
N VAL A 60 1.97 -5.36 -4.29
CA VAL A 60 1.06 -4.42 -4.97
C VAL A 60 0.56 -4.99 -6.30
N LEU A 61 1.46 -5.53 -7.11
CA LEU A 61 1.10 -6.08 -8.43
C LEU A 61 0.20 -7.30 -8.29
N TYR A 62 0.47 -8.16 -7.31
CA TYR A 62 -0.37 -9.33 -7.03
C TYR A 62 -1.79 -8.94 -6.59
N CYS A 63 -1.92 -7.97 -5.68
CA CYS A 63 -3.23 -7.45 -5.31
C CYS A 63 -4.01 -6.93 -6.53
N LYS A 64 -3.34 -6.19 -7.41
CA LYS A 64 -3.95 -5.69 -8.66
C LYS A 64 -4.41 -6.83 -9.57
N GLU A 65 -3.59 -7.86 -9.75
CA GLU A 65 -3.95 -9.04 -10.54
C GLU A 65 -5.20 -9.75 -9.99
N LYS A 66 -5.33 -9.80 -8.66
CA LYS A 66 -6.47 -10.44 -7.99
C LYS A 66 -7.70 -9.53 -7.83
N GLY A 67 -7.60 -8.28 -8.26
CA GLY A 67 -8.69 -7.31 -8.12
C GLY A 67 -8.94 -6.88 -6.68
N ILE A 68 -7.90 -6.94 -5.82
CA ILE A 68 -7.91 -6.46 -4.44
C ILE A 68 -7.16 -5.13 -4.38
N GLY A 69 -7.68 -4.19 -3.60
CA GLY A 69 -7.02 -2.91 -3.38
C GLY A 69 -5.68 -3.08 -2.65
N ALA A 70 -4.63 -2.46 -3.15
CA ALA A 70 -3.37 -2.36 -2.46
C ALA A 70 -3.31 -1.02 -1.73
N TYR A 71 -3.18 -1.05 -0.40
CA TYR A 71 -2.97 0.10 0.43
C TYR A 71 -1.52 0.11 0.90
N GLN A 72 -0.69 0.90 0.25
CA GLN A 72 0.72 0.95 0.63
C GLN A 72 0.88 1.82 1.88
N GLY A 73 0.97 1.14 3.00
CA GLY A 73 1.06 1.70 4.34
C GLY A 73 2.50 1.80 4.83
N GLY A 74 2.63 1.76 6.13
CA GLY A 74 3.90 1.80 6.84
C GLY A 74 3.76 1.26 8.25
N THR A 75 4.84 1.30 8.99
CA THR A 75 4.91 0.93 10.39
C THR A 75 5.17 2.15 11.25
N CYS A 76 5.05 2.03 12.58
CA CYS A 76 5.40 3.13 13.49
C CYS A 76 6.92 3.42 13.58
N ASN A 77 7.74 2.69 12.83
CA ASN A 77 9.21 2.88 12.74
C ASN A 77 9.62 3.67 11.48
N GLU A 78 8.75 4.48 10.93
CA GLU A 78 9.02 5.27 9.74
C GLU A 78 10.09 6.34 9.95
N THR A 79 10.88 6.53 8.91
CA THR A 79 11.85 7.63 8.78
C THR A 79 11.58 8.39 7.47
N ASP A 80 12.23 9.53 7.30
CA ASP A 80 12.18 10.28 6.04
C ASP A 80 12.64 9.41 4.87
N ARG A 81 13.69 8.64 5.04
CA ARG A 81 14.24 7.76 4.01
C ARG A 81 13.28 6.63 3.64
N SER A 82 12.69 5.95 4.62
CA SER A 82 11.73 4.88 4.34
C SER A 82 10.48 5.42 3.68
N ALA A 83 10.02 6.61 4.08
CA ALA A 83 8.89 7.29 3.45
C ALA A 83 9.17 7.62 1.97
N GLN A 84 10.38 8.09 1.64
CA GLN A 84 10.79 8.33 0.26
C GLN A 84 10.81 7.04 -0.56
N VAL A 85 11.41 5.97 -0.06
CA VAL A 85 11.47 4.67 -0.75
C VAL A 85 10.06 4.11 -0.98
N CYS A 86 9.20 4.17 0.05
CA CYS A 86 7.80 3.76 -0.06
C CYS A 86 7.08 4.56 -1.16
N THR A 87 7.29 5.87 -1.21
CA THR A 87 6.70 6.73 -2.25
C THR A 87 7.19 6.36 -3.64
N GLN A 88 8.49 6.05 -3.80
CA GLN A 88 9.05 5.61 -5.08
C GLN A 88 8.40 4.30 -5.56
N CYS A 89 8.26 3.32 -4.67
CA CYS A 89 7.57 2.07 -4.96
C CYS A 89 6.11 2.32 -5.35
N ALA A 90 5.40 3.16 -4.60
CA ALA A 90 4.00 3.50 -4.87
C ALA A 90 3.83 4.20 -6.23
N MET A 91 4.69 5.15 -6.56
CA MET A 91 4.65 5.83 -7.85
C MET A 91 4.91 4.88 -9.03
N ALA A 92 5.72 3.85 -8.82
CA ALA A 92 6.01 2.83 -9.84
C ALA A 92 4.89 1.81 -9.99
N THR A 93 4.27 1.37 -8.89
CA THR A 93 3.29 0.28 -8.87
C THR A 93 1.84 0.75 -8.88
N GLN A 94 1.61 2.02 -8.49
CA GLN A 94 0.29 2.65 -8.45
C GLN A 94 -0.73 1.85 -7.61
N PRO A 95 -0.51 1.70 -6.29
CA PRO A 95 -1.53 1.16 -5.39
C PRO A 95 -2.76 2.09 -5.35
N VAL A 96 -3.85 1.63 -4.75
CA VAL A 96 -5.07 2.44 -4.61
C VAL A 96 -4.80 3.69 -3.78
N GLN A 97 -4.01 3.56 -2.73
CA GLN A 97 -3.61 4.68 -1.87
C GLN A 97 -2.26 4.43 -1.19
N ILE A 98 -1.65 5.52 -0.73
CA ILE A 98 -0.44 5.52 0.08
C ILE A 98 -0.73 6.24 1.41
N LEU A 99 -0.25 5.68 2.51
CA LEU A 99 -0.42 6.26 3.83
C LEU A 99 0.61 7.38 4.07
N ALA A 100 0.15 8.50 4.63
CA ALA A 100 1.03 9.42 5.35
C ALA A 100 1.60 8.68 6.56
N LYS A 101 2.88 8.80 6.82
CA LYS A 101 3.64 7.82 7.60
C LYS A 101 3.31 7.82 9.09
N PRO A 102 2.92 6.69 9.70
CA PRO A 102 2.69 6.60 11.12
C PRO A 102 4.00 6.77 11.91
N GLY A 103 3.87 7.27 13.14
CA GLY A 103 5.03 7.60 13.99
C GLY A 103 5.66 8.96 13.71
N MET A 104 5.23 9.65 12.66
CA MET A 104 5.56 11.05 12.35
C MET A 104 4.37 11.95 12.62
N GLY A 105 4.60 13.26 12.74
CA GLY A 105 3.51 14.23 12.67
C GLY A 105 2.78 14.12 11.33
N VAL A 106 1.47 14.34 11.34
CA VAL A 106 0.65 14.21 10.11
C VAL A 106 1.18 15.12 9.00
N ASP A 107 1.47 16.37 9.32
CA ASP A 107 1.99 17.35 8.36
C ASP A 107 3.38 16.93 7.84
N GLU A 108 4.26 16.47 8.73
CA GLU A 108 5.59 15.99 8.37
C GLU A 108 5.52 14.79 7.41
N GLY A 109 4.74 13.77 7.77
CA GLY A 109 4.56 12.58 6.92
C GLY A 109 3.96 12.92 5.56
N TYR A 110 2.95 13.79 5.52
CA TYR A 110 2.34 14.26 4.29
C TYR A 110 3.35 15.02 3.42
N MET A 111 4.11 15.96 4.00
CA MET A 111 5.07 16.76 3.27
C MET A 111 6.19 15.92 2.67
N ILE A 112 6.71 14.93 3.40
CA ILE A 112 7.75 14.04 2.89
C ILE A 112 7.25 13.25 1.68
N VAL A 113 6.06 12.64 1.79
CA VAL A 113 5.46 11.88 0.69
C VAL A 113 5.16 12.79 -0.51
N TYR A 114 4.53 13.93 -0.29
CA TYR A 114 4.18 14.86 -1.34
C TYR A 114 5.42 15.41 -2.07
N ASN A 115 6.42 15.85 -1.33
CA ASN A 115 7.66 16.39 -1.91
C ASN A 115 8.40 15.33 -2.72
N GLU A 116 8.44 14.09 -2.25
CA GLU A 116 9.07 12.99 -3.01
C GLU A 116 8.29 12.69 -4.30
N MET A 117 6.96 12.69 -4.27
CA MET A 117 6.14 12.58 -5.48
C MET A 117 6.46 13.70 -6.48
N GLN A 118 6.53 14.94 -6.03
CA GLN A 118 6.87 16.08 -6.89
C GLN A 118 8.27 15.96 -7.48
N ARG A 119 9.24 15.50 -6.69
CA ARG A 119 10.62 15.25 -7.15
C ARG A 119 10.65 14.20 -8.27
N ILE A 120 9.96 13.08 -8.10
CA ILE A 120 9.86 12.01 -9.11
C ILE A 120 9.22 12.52 -10.40
N LEU A 121 8.13 13.26 -10.28
CA LEU A 121 7.45 13.84 -11.44
C LEU A 121 8.33 14.85 -12.18
N ALA A 122 9.11 15.66 -11.48
CA ALA A 122 10.06 16.59 -12.09
C ALA A 122 11.15 15.85 -12.86
N VAL A 123 11.73 14.80 -12.27
CA VAL A 123 12.73 13.96 -12.95
C VAL A 123 12.15 13.31 -14.20
N ARG A 124 10.93 12.80 -14.12
CA ARG A 124 10.25 12.19 -15.28
C ARG A 124 10.05 13.22 -16.40
N ARG A 125 9.55 14.40 -16.08
CA ARG A 125 9.38 15.48 -17.06
C ARG A 125 10.70 15.87 -17.73
N ALA A 126 11.76 16.03 -16.95
CA ALA A 126 13.08 16.36 -17.47
C ALA A 126 13.66 15.30 -18.41
N LYS A 127 13.35 14.01 -18.18
CA LYS A 127 13.73 12.91 -19.09
C LYS A 127 12.94 12.88 -20.39
N GLN A 128 11.68 13.30 -20.34
CA GLN A 128 10.81 13.32 -21.54
C GLN A 128 11.08 14.54 -22.45
N ALA A 129 11.71 15.58 -21.90
CA ALA A 129 12.07 16.80 -22.64
C ALA A 129 13.40 16.68 -23.43
N LYS A 130 14.10 15.54 -23.31
CA LYS A 130 15.29 15.19 -24.07
C LYS A 130 14.94 14.29 -25.26
#